data_e92b9001e5e74af96aeb237613bc6f2f
#
_entry.id   e92b9001e5e74af96aeb237613bc6f2f
#
_cell.length_a   1.000
_cell.length_b   1.000
_cell.length_c   1.000
_cell.angle_alpha   90.00
_cell.angle_beta   90.00
_cell.angle_gamma   90.00
#
_symmetry.space_group_name_H-M   'P 1'
#
loop_
_entity.id
_entity.type
_entity.pdbx_description
1 polymer ?
#
loop_
_entity_poly.entity_id
_entity_poly.type
_entity_poly.pdbx_seq_one_letter_code
_entity_poly.pdbx_strand_id
1 'polypeptide(L)'
;MPKDNRNFFEKKKDWSEIKDTLLGAYLKPYFQKILMTRHPVFYVDCFSGKGRFDDGKPGSPIIALNVRKECMASTKSEKASIDMCFIDLNYAPELEMNLTNYRDFSWKPIIISGKYEEKIIEVLENKRNYNVFLYIDPYGIQALDSELFDRFSMFAFASFEMLINFNSFGFFREACRVLKVDYTKDAALTDLDDLIEYSPIQVDSSQKSVELLNKIADGTYWQDMVNNFNAGQIDGYQAEERLSTCYKQQLQKRYTYVLDMPIQIKKTNHPKYRLIHVCNHEDGCLLMAQNMLKRTDELVLNIQREGQMSIFDFMSDVSTDSSGKQTTIYDVKKKMCSYLQNYKGEVHLNKLLAEFYGRYGLIGYINMVNDALKELEADGFIQICRQPQFSEKNGQPLRFMEEKGGRSVIIRRLQS
;
A
#
# COMPACT_ATOMS: atom_id res chain seq x y z
N MET A 1 10.49 10.34 -27.82
CA MET A 1 11.01 11.35 -26.88
C MET A 1 10.21 11.20 -25.60
N PRO A 2 10.81 11.20 -24.39
CA PRO A 2 10.03 11.26 -23.16
C PRO A 2 9.15 12.51 -23.20
N LYS A 3 7.87 12.39 -22.87
CA LYS A 3 6.99 13.55 -22.74
C LYS A 3 7.61 14.52 -21.72
N ASP A 4 7.63 15.80 -22.06
CA ASP A 4 8.07 16.86 -21.19
C ASP A 4 7.10 16.98 -19.99
N ASN A 5 7.52 16.47 -18.83
CA ASN A 5 6.72 16.44 -17.61
C ASN A 5 6.84 17.75 -16.81
N ARG A 6 7.27 18.87 -17.43
CA ARG A 6 7.44 20.15 -16.71
C ARG A 6 6.19 20.60 -15.99
N ASN A 7 5.03 20.42 -16.60
CA ASN A 7 3.73 20.82 -16.02
C ASN A 7 3.30 19.95 -14.81
N PHE A 8 3.90 18.77 -14.61
CA PHE A 8 3.58 17.92 -13.47
C PHE A 8 4.00 18.55 -12.13
N PHE A 9 5.14 19.23 -12.12
CA PHE A 9 5.70 19.83 -10.92
C PHE A 9 5.21 21.25 -10.62
N GLU A 10 4.46 21.90 -11.53
CA GLU A 10 3.96 23.28 -11.35
C GLU A 10 3.07 23.39 -10.11
N LYS A 11 2.17 22.44 -9.88
CA LYS A 11 1.26 22.37 -8.73
C LYS A 11 1.04 20.96 -8.29
N LYS A 12 1.18 20.72 -6.98
CA LYS A 12 0.88 19.41 -6.39
C LYS A 12 -0.59 19.10 -6.52
N LYS A 13 -0.91 17.93 -7.07
CA LYS A 13 -2.27 17.49 -7.31
C LYS A 13 -2.85 16.74 -6.11
N ASP A 14 -4.17 16.72 -5.94
CA ASP A 14 -4.86 16.14 -4.78
C ASP A 14 -4.50 14.68 -4.53
N TRP A 15 -4.42 13.85 -5.59
CA TRP A 15 -4.02 12.44 -5.44
C TRP A 15 -2.56 12.26 -5.01
N SER A 16 -1.65 13.19 -5.39
CA SER A 16 -0.28 13.19 -4.89
C SER A 16 -0.25 13.54 -3.41
N GLU A 17 -1.11 14.45 -2.95
CA GLU A 17 -1.26 14.77 -1.52
C GLU A 17 -1.72 13.56 -0.71
N ILE A 18 -2.64 12.76 -1.24
CA ILE A 18 -3.14 11.55 -0.59
C ILE A 18 -2.01 10.51 -0.43
N LYS A 19 -1.29 10.22 -1.53
CA LYS A 19 -0.16 9.28 -1.51
C LYS A 19 0.91 9.71 -0.52
N ASP A 20 1.28 10.98 -0.55
CA ASP A 20 2.30 11.55 0.31
C ASP A 20 1.85 11.60 1.79
N THR A 21 0.58 11.87 2.04
CA THR A 21 0.01 11.83 3.40
C THR A 21 0.03 10.40 3.94
N LEU A 22 -0.33 9.41 3.14
CA LEU A 22 -0.26 8.00 3.53
C LEU A 22 1.19 7.59 3.81
N LEU A 23 2.11 7.94 2.91
CA LEU A 23 3.54 7.64 3.06
C LEU A 23 4.09 8.25 4.36
N GLY A 24 3.91 9.55 4.58
CA GLY A 24 4.42 10.24 5.76
C GLY A 24 3.83 9.70 7.07
N ALA A 25 2.52 9.44 7.09
CA ALA A 25 1.84 8.87 8.24
C ALA A 25 2.28 7.43 8.55
N TYR A 26 2.68 6.66 7.54
CA TYR A 26 3.21 5.32 7.72
C TYR A 26 4.67 5.30 8.15
N LEU A 27 5.52 6.08 7.49
CA LEU A 27 6.97 6.04 7.74
C LEU A 27 7.35 6.35 9.19
N LYS A 28 6.63 7.27 9.85
CA LYS A 28 6.97 7.65 11.24
C LYS A 28 6.84 6.47 12.22
N PRO A 29 5.69 5.82 12.40
CA PRO A 29 5.58 4.66 13.26
C PRO A 29 6.39 3.46 12.76
N TYR A 30 6.56 3.29 11.45
CA TYR A 30 7.42 2.28 10.86
C TYR A 30 8.87 2.44 11.33
N PHE A 31 9.48 3.61 11.12
CA PHE A 31 10.85 3.87 11.54
C PHE A 31 11.02 3.71 13.06
N GLN A 32 10.08 4.22 13.85
CA GLN A 32 10.12 4.06 15.30
C GLN A 32 10.11 2.60 15.73
N LYS A 33 9.28 1.75 15.14
CA LYS A 33 9.23 0.31 15.44
C LYS A 33 10.52 -0.41 15.00
N ILE A 34 10.95 -0.15 13.78
CA ILE A 34 12.08 -0.85 13.18
C ILE A 34 13.40 -0.47 13.86
N LEU A 35 13.58 0.78 14.27
CA LEU A 35 14.78 1.19 15.05
C LEU A 35 14.93 0.40 16.36
N MET A 36 13.84 -0.16 16.90
CA MET A 36 13.89 -1.02 18.09
C MET A 36 14.42 -2.44 17.78
N THR A 37 14.45 -2.87 16.53
CA THR A 37 14.94 -4.20 16.11
C THR A 37 16.46 -4.32 16.12
N ARG A 38 17.19 -3.22 16.28
CA ARG A 38 18.66 -3.12 16.21
C ARG A 38 19.25 -3.40 14.82
N HIS A 39 18.43 -3.56 13.79
CA HIS A 39 18.87 -3.62 12.41
C HIS A 39 18.73 -2.24 11.77
N PRO A 40 19.68 -1.82 10.91
CA PRO A 40 19.59 -0.54 10.22
C PRO A 40 18.39 -0.53 9.25
N VAL A 41 17.87 0.66 8.99
CA VAL A 41 16.79 0.89 8.02
C VAL A 41 17.39 1.40 6.73
N PHE A 42 16.89 0.90 5.62
CA PHE A 42 17.18 1.42 4.29
C PHE A 42 15.88 1.73 3.54
N TYR A 43 15.61 3.01 3.38
CA TYR A 43 14.48 3.52 2.64
C TYR A 43 14.92 3.87 1.21
N VAL A 44 14.18 3.43 0.21
CA VAL A 44 14.44 3.79 -1.20
C VAL A 44 13.17 4.38 -1.81
N ASP A 45 13.28 5.61 -2.31
CA ASP A 45 12.29 6.22 -3.17
C ASP A 45 12.73 6.01 -4.62
N CYS A 46 11.98 5.20 -5.34
CA CYS A 46 12.36 4.73 -6.66
C CYS A 46 12.03 5.72 -7.79
N PHE A 47 11.21 6.76 -7.50
CA PHE A 47 10.77 7.79 -8.46
C PHE A 47 10.68 9.15 -7.76
N SER A 48 11.81 9.66 -7.32
CA SER A 48 11.92 10.75 -6.36
C SER A 48 11.54 12.14 -6.91
N GLY A 49 11.55 12.33 -8.24
CA GLY A 49 11.31 13.62 -8.86
C GLY A 49 12.27 14.71 -8.38
N LYS A 50 11.81 15.95 -8.37
CA LYS A 50 12.57 17.11 -7.89
C LYS A 50 12.64 17.19 -6.34
N GLY A 51 11.88 16.37 -5.60
CA GLY A 51 11.73 16.44 -4.15
C GLY A 51 10.85 17.59 -3.65
N ARG A 52 10.65 18.65 -4.44
CA ARG A 52 9.76 19.77 -4.15
C ARG A 52 9.00 20.17 -5.40
N PHE A 53 7.73 20.49 -5.25
CA PHE A 53 6.91 21.08 -6.30
C PHE A 53 7.19 22.57 -6.44
N ASP A 54 6.87 23.15 -7.60
CA ASP A 54 7.13 24.56 -7.90
C ASP A 54 6.22 25.50 -7.05
N ASP A 55 5.08 24.98 -6.57
CA ASP A 55 4.21 25.65 -5.57
C ASP A 55 4.77 25.61 -4.13
N GLY A 56 5.96 25.08 -3.94
CA GLY A 56 6.65 24.98 -2.66
C GLY A 56 6.30 23.77 -1.81
N LYS A 57 5.29 22.98 -2.20
CA LYS A 57 4.88 21.76 -1.44
C LYS A 57 5.97 20.67 -1.49
N PRO A 58 6.17 19.93 -0.41
CA PRO A 58 7.12 18.82 -0.39
C PRO A 58 6.64 17.64 -1.23
N GLY A 59 7.56 16.98 -1.93
CA GLY A 59 7.38 15.66 -2.50
C GLY A 59 7.84 14.56 -1.54
N SER A 60 7.71 13.29 -1.96
CA SER A 60 8.04 12.10 -1.16
C SER A 60 9.45 12.13 -0.54
N PRO A 61 10.55 12.58 -1.22
CA PRO A 61 11.86 12.64 -0.61
C PRO A 61 11.92 13.54 0.62
N ILE A 62 11.36 14.75 0.51
CA ILE A 62 11.37 15.72 1.62
C ILE A 62 10.50 15.23 2.78
N ILE A 63 9.36 14.60 2.49
CA ILE A 63 8.49 14.00 3.51
C ILE A 63 9.26 12.91 4.26
N ALA A 64 9.89 11.98 3.56
CA ALA A 64 10.66 10.91 4.16
C ALA A 64 11.85 11.43 5.00
N LEU A 65 12.55 12.45 4.52
CA LEU A 65 13.66 13.10 5.23
C LEU A 65 13.21 13.82 6.50
N ASN A 66 12.07 14.50 6.48
CA ASN A 66 11.49 15.13 7.67
C ASN A 66 11.16 14.08 8.74
N VAL A 67 10.51 12.99 8.34
CA VAL A 67 10.19 11.86 9.24
C VAL A 67 11.47 11.25 9.80
N ARG A 68 12.49 11.02 8.97
CA ARG A 68 13.80 10.56 9.42
C ARG A 68 14.38 11.46 10.50
N LYS A 69 14.42 12.77 10.23
CA LYS A 69 14.95 13.77 11.16
C LYS A 69 14.25 13.70 12.52
N GLU A 70 12.93 13.62 12.54
CA GLU A 70 12.14 13.48 13.78
C GLU A 70 12.46 12.18 14.52
N CYS A 71 12.51 11.04 13.81
CA CYS A 71 12.77 9.75 14.41
C CYS A 71 14.21 9.66 14.96
N MET A 72 15.19 10.15 14.22
CA MET A 72 16.60 10.17 14.67
C MET A 72 16.81 11.09 15.88
N ALA A 73 16.13 12.24 15.94
CA ALA A 73 16.19 13.15 17.08
C ALA A 73 15.58 12.54 18.36
N SER A 74 14.63 11.62 18.23
CA SER A 74 13.94 10.97 19.35
C SER A 74 14.59 9.65 19.80
N THR A 75 15.49 9.07 19.01
CA THR A 75 16.14 7.80 19.36
C THR A 75 17.28 7.99 20.35
N LYS A 76 17.37 7.06 21.32
CA LYS A 76 18.47 7.01 22.29
C LYS A 76 19.55 5.99 21.90
N SER A 77 19.36 5.27 20.81
CA SER A 77 20.30 4.21 20.39
C SER A 77 21.37 4.78 19.47
N GLU A 78 22.63 4.71 19.89
CA GLU A 78 23.79 5.09 19.07
C GLU A 78 23.96 4.21 17.81
N LYS A 79 23.35 3.01 17.80
CA LYS A 79 23.40 2.08 16.67
C LYS A 79 22.23 2.24 15.70
N ALA A 80 21.29 3.15 16.00
CA ALA A 80 20.15 3.40 15.14
C ALA A 80 20.61 4.12 13.86
N SER A 81 20.26 3.58 12.70
CA SER A 81 20.54 4.20 11.41
C SER A 81 19.31 4.09 10.49
N ILE A 82 19.00 5.21 9.86
CA ILE A 82 18.03 5.26 8.74
C ILE A 82 18.78 5.84 7.55
N ASP A 83 19.20 4.97 6.66
CA ASP A 83 19.82 5.35 5.41
C ASP A 83 18.75 5.51 4.33
N MET A 84 18.95 6.47 3.44
CA MET A 84 17.97 6.80 2.39
C MET A 84 18.64 6.91 1.03
N CYS A 85 17.97 6.34 0.03
CA CYS A 85 18.35 6.42 -1.38
C CYS A 85 17.17 6.97 -2.19
N PHE A 86 17.48 7.89 -3.09
CA PHE A 86 16.53 8.54 -3.98
C PHE A 86 16.99 8.33 -5.42
N ILE A 87 16.13 7.67 -6.22
CA ILE A 87 16.43 7.38 -7.63
C ILE A 87 15.50 8.23 -8.49
N ASP A 88 16.07 8.93 -9.47
CA ASP A 88 15.28 9.61 -10.49
C ASP A 88 16.02 9.63 -11.83
N LEU A 89 15.25 9.47 -12.91
CA LEU A 89 15.81 9.46 -14.27
C LEU A 89 16.22 10.84 -14.75
N ASN A 90 15.41 11.86 -14.45
CA ASN A 90 15.49 13.18 -15.10
C ASN A 90 15.88 14.31 -14.14
N TYR A 91 15.54 14.18 -12.86
CA TYR A 91 15.56 15.31 -11.91
C TYR A 91 16.60 15.15 -10.78
N ALA A 92 17.53 14.20 -10.89
CA ALA A 92 18.55 13.98 -9.85
C ALA A 92 19.38 15.26 -9.52
N PRO A 93 19.76 16.14 -10.47
CA PRO A 93 20.46 17.38 -10.15
C PRO A 93 19.62 18.39 -9.36
N GLU A 94 18.35 18.58 -9.73
CA GLU A 94 17.40 19.46 -9.02
C GLU A 94 17.08 18.89 -7.64
N LEU A 95 16.90 17.58 -7.54
CA LEU A 95 16.73 16.89 -6.27
C LEU A 95 17.93 17.13 -5.35
N GLU A 96 19.14 17.02 -5.86
CA GLU A 96 20.36 17.26 -5.09
C GLU A 96 20.43 18.70 -4.52
N MET A 97 20.02 19.70 -5.31
CA MET A 97 19.92 21.08 -4.85
C MET A 97 18.85 21.24 -3.77
N ASN A 98 17.66 20.66 -3.97
CA ASN A 98 16.53 20.75 -3.03
C ASN A 98 16.79 20.04 -1.69
N LEU A 99 17.69 19.04 -1.68
CA LEU A 99 18.05 18.29 -0.49
C LEU A 99 19.31 18.78 0.24
N THR A 100 19.91 19.88 -0.18
CA THR A 100 21.14 20.40 0.42
C THR A 100 21.02 20.63 1.92
N ASN A 101 19.87 21.11 2.40
CA ASN A 101 19.62 21.38 3.83
C ASN A 101 19.39 20.11 4.68
N TYR A 102 19.35 18.94 4.06
CA TYR A 102 19.19 17.64 4.74
C TYR A 102 20.50 16.87 4.87
N ARG A 103 21.62 17.48 4.50
CA ARG A 103 22.96 16.93 4.64
C ARG A 103 23.59 17.48 5.90
N ASP A 104 24.32 16.64 6.62
CA ASP A 104 25.19 17.03 7.72
C ASP A 104 26.59 16.40 7.56
N PHE A 105 27.51 16.71 8.46
CA PHE A 105 28.87 16.16 8.41
C PHE A 105 28.95 14.65 8.52
N SER A 106 27.96 14.02 9.17
CA SER A 106 27.96 12.60 9.50
C SER A 106 27.06 11.78 8.58
N TRP A 107 26.09 12.42 7.88
CA TRP A 107 25.09 11.71 7.09
C TRP A 107 24.62 12.54 5.88
N LYS A 108 24.44 11.85 4.77
CA LYS A 108 23.82 12.42 3.54
C LYS A 108 22.98 11.35 2.85
N PRO A 109 21.86 11.73 2.20
CA PRO A 109 21.11 10.81 1.36
C PRO A 109 21.93 10.40 0.14
N ILE A 110 21.73 9.19 -0.35
CA ILE A 110 22.24 8.71 -1.62
C ILE A 110 21.29 9.19 -2.71
N ILE A 111 21.79 9.83 -3.75
CA ILE A 111 21.01 10.28 -4.92
C ILE A 111 21.59 9.59 -6.14
N ILE A 112 20.74 8.92 -6.93
CA ILE A 112 21.15 8.17 -8.10
C ILE A 112 20.37 8.68 -9.32
N SER A 113 21.11 9.09 -10.34
CA SER A 113 20.56 9.42 -11.65
C SER A 113 20.49 8.16 -12.50
N GLY A 114 19.30 7.84 -13.03
CA GLY A 114 19.11 6.71 -13.92
C GLY A 114 17.74 6.06 -13.76
N LYS A 115 17.48 5.09 -14.60
CA LYS A 115 16.25 4.31 -14.51
C LYS A 115 16.26 3.40 -13.27
N TYR A 116 15.16 3.41 -12.54
CA TYR A 116 14.96 2.57 -11.38
C TYR A 116 15.28 1.09 -11.68
N GLU A 117 14.75 0.56 -12.79
CA GLU A 117 14.86 -0.85 -13.15
C GLU A 117 16.33 -1.30 -13.36
N GLU A 118 17.18 -0.36 -13.78
CA GLU A 118 18.60 -0.62 -14.01
C GLU A 118 19.45 -0.48 -12.74
N LYS A 119 18.99 0.35 -11.78
CA LYS A 119 19.79 0.75 -10.61
C LYS A 119 19.43 0.00 -9.32
N ILE A 120 18.17 -0.38 -9.15
CA ILE A 120 17.65 -0.83 -7.85
C ILE A 120 18.37 -2.09 -7.32
N ILE A 121 18.74 -3.01 -8.18
CA ILE A 121 19.39 -4.24 -7.75
C ILE A 121 20.77 -3.96 -7.14
N GLU A 122 21.59 -3.14 -7.82
CA GLU A 122 22.91 -2.73 -7.33
C GLU A 122 22.78 -2.00 -5.98
N VAL A 123 21.76 -1.14 -5.84
CA VAL A 123 21.45 -0.42 -4.59
C VAL A 123 21.15 -1.36 -3.43
N LEU A 124 20.51 -2.49 -3.69
CA LEU A 124 20.07 -3.46 -2.69
C LEU A 124 21.09 -4.56 -2.37
N GLU A 125 22.06 -4.84 -3.25
CA GLU A 125 23.00 -5.97 -3.11
C GLU A 125 23.75 -6.00 -1.78
N ASN A 126 24.12 -4.85 -1.24
CA ASN A 126 24.88 -4.73 0.01
C ASN A 126 24.00 -4.43 1.24
N LYS A 127 22.69 -4.67 1.16
CA LYS A 127 21.73 -4.37 2.24
C LYS A 127 21.27 -5.61 3.03
N ARG A 128 22.05 -6.67 3.00
CA ARG A 128 21.78 -7.85 3.83
C ARG A 128 21.65 -7.44 5.31
N ASN A 129 20.65 -7.98 5.98
CA ASN A 129 20.29 -7.66 7.37
C ASN A 129 19.77 -6.23 7.63
N TYR A 130 19.51 -5.44 6.58
CA TYR A 130 18.75 -4.19 6.72
C TYR A 130 17.25 -4.47 6.75
N ASN A 131 16.52 -3.59 7.41
CA ASN A 131 15.09 -3.45 7.21
C ASN A 131 14.91 -2.55 5.99
N VAL A 132 14.38 -3.07 4.90
CA VAL A 132 14.28 -2.38 3.61
C VAL A 132 12.83 -1.98 3.35
N PHE A 133 12.63 -0.71 2.99
CA PHE A 133 11.36 -0.19 2.53
C PHE A 133 11.52 0.47 1.16
N LEU A 134 10.79 -0.02 0.15
CA LEU A 134 10.76 0.55 -1.19
C LEU A 134 9.46 1.33 -1.40
N TYR A 135 9.57 2.58 -1.84
CA TYR A 135 8.45 3.36 -2.36
C TYR A 135 8.55 3.41 -3.87
N ILE A 136 7.56 2.84 -4.56
CA ILE A 136 7.54 2.66 -6.01
C ILE A 136 6.32 3.40 -6.56
N ASP A 137 6.52 4.66 -6.97
CA ASP A 137 5.50 5.56 -7.53
C ASP A 137 5.83 5.94 -8.98
N PRO A 138 5.75 4.98 -9.93
CA PRO A 138 6.23 5.19 -11.28
C PRO A 138 5.30 6.12 -12.05
N TYR A 139 5.89 6.84 -13.00
CA TYR A 139 5.15 7.56 -14.02
C TYR A 139 4.67 6.58 -15.10
N GLY A 140 3.46 6.08 -14.98
CA GLY A 140 2.90 5.02 -15.81
C GLY A 140 3.06 3.62 -15.21
N ILE A 141 3.01 2.59 -16.05
CA ILE A 141 2.98 1.18 -15.58
C ILE A 141 4.26 0.39 -15.92
N GLN A 142 5.10 0.91 -16.80
CA GLN A 142 6.21 0.15 -17.40
C GLN A 142 7.27 -0.31 -16.39
N ALA A 143 7.42 0.43 -15.30
CA ALA A 143 8.40 0.14 -14.26
C ALA A 143 7.97 -0.97 -13.28
N LEU A 144 6.73 -1.44 -13.35
CA LEU A 144 6.19 -2.48 -12.46
C LEU A 144 6.53 -3.88 -12.99
N ASP A 145 7.81 -4.18 -13.05
CA ASP A 145 8.36 -5.42 -13.58
C ASP A 145 8.32 -6.55 -12.54
N SER A 146 7.55 -7.61 -12.82
CA SER A 146 7.42 -8.75 -11.91
C SER A 146 8.75 -9.50 -11.68
N GLU A 147 9.66 -9.51 -12.65
CA GLU A 147 10.98 -10.14 -12.47
C GLU A 147 11.83 -9.41 -11.43
N LEU A 148 11.69 -8.07 -11.32
CA LEU A 148 12.33 -7.33 -10.23
C LEU A 148 11.73 -7.72 -8.88
N PHE A 149 10.42 -7.90 -8.81
CA PHE A 149 9.75 -8.31 -7.57
C PHE A 149 10.16 -9.73 -7.16
N ASP A 150 10.39 -10.63 -8.12
CA ASP A 150 10.99 -11.95 -7.85
C ASP A 150 12.39 -11.79 -7.22
N ARG A 151 13.24 -10.97 -7.83
CA ARG A 151 14.60 -10.72 -7.33
C ARG A 151 14.59 -10.11 -5.93
N PHE A 152 13.69 -9.17 -5.63
CA PHE A 152 13.58 -8.59 -4.29
C PHE A 152 13.24 -9.64 -3.23
N SER A 153 12.37 -10.60 -3.56
CA SER A 153 11.99 -11.67 -2.63
C SER A 153 13.15 -12.64 -2.29
N MET A 154 14.20 -12.65 -3.11
CA MET A 154 15.38 -13.52 -2.92
C MET A 154 16.46 -12.89 -2.01
N PHE A 155 16.39 -11.60 -1.72
CA PHE A 155 17.37 -10.96 -0.85
C PHE A 155 17.16 -11.34 0.62
N ALA A 156 18.27 -11.54 1.33
CA ALA A 156 18.27 -11.84 2.77
C ALA A 156 18.22 -10.54 3.61
N PHE A 157 17.09 -9.82 3.55
CA PHE A 157 16.84 -8.66 4.41
C PHE A 157 16.40 -9.08 5.81
N ALA A 158 16.58 -8.20 6.81
CA ALA A 158 16.01 -8.40 8.14
C ALA A 158 14.48 -8.27 8.10
N SER A 159 13.96 -7.31 7.34
CA SER A 159 12.55 -7.22 6.92
C SER A 159 12.48 -6.53 5.55
N PHE A 160 11.38 -6.75 4.85
CA PHE A 160 11.15 -6.16 3.54
C PHE A 160 9.71 -5.71 3.38
N GLU A 161 9.55 -4.47 2.94
CA GLU A 161 8.25 -3.88 2.62
C GLU A 161 8.33 -3.07 1.32
N MET A 162 7.24 -3.07 0.55
CA MET A 162 7.05 -2.18 -0.60
C MET A 162 5.71 -1.47 -0.51
N LEU A 163 5.69 -0.20 -0.88
CA LEU A 163 4.47 0.55 -1.17
C LEU A 163 4.50 0.93 -2.66
N ILE A 164 3.57 0.37 -3.42
CA ILE A 164 3.50 0.49 -4.88
C ILE A 164 2.29 1.33 -5.25
N ASN A 165 2.48 2.36 -6.07
CA ASN A 165 1.39 3.05 -6.75
C ASN A 165 1.08 2.35 -8.07
N PHE A 166 -0.02 1.60 -8.11
CA PHE A 166 -0.46 0.87 -9.29
C PHE A 166 -1.56 1.64 -10.03
N ASN A 167 -1.23 2.16 -11.23
CA ASN A 167 -2.21 2.75 -12.14
C ASN A 167 -3.01 1.65 -12.85
N SER A 168 -3.99 1.09 -12.15
CA SER A 168 -4.79 -0.04 -12.63
C SER A 168 -5.66 0.29 -13.85
N PHE A 169 -6.25 1.48 -13.88
CA PHE A 169 -7.01 1.95 -15.05
C PHE A 169 -6.09 2.25 -16.24
N GLY A 170 -4.92 2.84 -16.01
CA GLY A 170 -3.92 3.03 -17.04
C GLY A 170 -3.46 1.71 -17.65
N PHE A 171 -3.28 0.69 -16.80
CA PHE A 171 -2.99 -0.67 -17.28
C PHE A 171 -4.14 -1.22 -18.14
N PHE A 172 -5.37 -1.12 -17.65
CA PHE A 172 -6.52 -1.68 -18.36
C PHE A 172 -6.78 -0.99 -19.72
N ARG A 173 -6.65 0.34 -19.79
CA ARG A 173 -6.71 1.09 -21.06
C ARG A 173 -5.62 0.64 -22.04
N GLU A 174 -4.40 0.47 -21.54
CA GLU A 174 -3.30 -0.03 -22.37
C GLU A 174 -3.57 -1.46 -22.88
N ALA A 175 -4.12 -2.31 -22.01
CA ALA A 175 -4.52 -3.66 -22.36
C ALA A 175 -5.58 -3.66 -23.48
N CYS A 176 -6.60 -2.82 -23.38
CA CYS A 176 -7.60 -2.63 -24.45
C CYS A 176 -6.95 -2.14 -25.75
N ARG A 177 -6.05 -1.15 -25.68
CA ARG A 177 -5.33 -0.63 -26.85
C ARG A 177 -4.50 -1.73 -27.53
N VAL A 178 -3.79 -2.55 -26.78
CA VAL A 178 -2.93 -3.64 -27.29
C VAL A 178 -3.77 -4.72 -27.98
N LEU A 179 -4.94 -5.05 -27.43
CA LEU A 179 -5.87 -6.02 -28.03
C LEU A 179 -6.85 -5.38 -29.04
N LYS A 180 -6.68 -4.09 -29.33
CA LYS A 180 -7.53 -3.32 -30.29
C LYS A 180 -9.02 -3.31 -29.91
N VAL A 181 -9.31 -3.25 -28.61
CA VAL A 181 -10.67 -3.13 -28.07
C VAL A 181 -10.97 -1.67 -27.81
N ASP A 182 -12.13 -1.21 -28.30
CA ASP A 182 -12.61 0.16 -28.09
C ASP A 182 -13.20 0.30 -26.68
N TYR A 183 -12.54 1.09 -25.84
CA TYR A 183 -12.99 1.41 -24.48
C TYR A 183 -13.64 2.80 -24.38
N THR A 184 -13.69 3.58 -25.46
CA THR A 184 -14.14 4.99 -25.43
C THR A 184 -15.63 5.14 -25.14
N LYS A 185 -16.40 4.07 -25.24
CA LYS A 185 -17.83 4.03 -24.92
C LYS A 185 -18.12 3.81 -23.43
N ASP A 186 -17.12 3.42 -22.66
CA ASP A 186 -17.25 3.20 -21.22
C ASP A 186 -16.90 4.49 -20.47
N ALA A 187 -17.91 5.10 -19.82
CA ALA A 187 -17.74 6.35 -19.07
C ALA A 187 -16.67 6.23 -17.97
N ALA A 188 -16.53 5.05 -17.38
CA ALA A 188 -15.54 4.79 -16.36
C ALA A 188 -14.10 4.94 -16.84
N LEU A 189 -13.86 4.55 -18.08
CA LEU A 189 -12.54 4.60 -18.70
C LEU A 189 -12.26 5.95 -19.36
N THR A 190 -13.29 6.73 -19.72
CA THR A 190 -13.17 8.03 -20.38
C THR A 190 -13.16 9.21 -19.41
N ASP A 191 -13.94 9.18 -18.33
CA ASP A 191 -13.96 10.25 -17.31
C ASP A 191 -12.60 10.52 -16.63
N LEU A 192 -11.66 9.60 -16.81
CA LEU A 192 -10.30 9.69 -16.29
C LEU A 192 -9.32 10.37 -17.26
N ASP A 193 -9.74 10.68 -18.49
CA ASP A 193 -8.86 11.28 -19.50
C ASP A 193 -8.41 12.69 -19.14
N ASP A 194 -9.21 13.47 -18.41
CA ASP A 194 -8.85 14.79 -17.91
C ASP A 194 -7.75 14.76 -16.81
N LEU A 195 -7.45 13.58 -16.27
CA LEU A 195 -6.48 13.40 -15.21
C LEU A 195 -5.14 12.82 -15.72
N ILE A 196 -4.76 13.13 -16.95
CA ILE A 196 -3.75 12.47 -17.76
C ILE A 196 -2.35 12.47 -17.15
N GLU A 197 -1.97 11.34 -16.58
CA GLU A 197 -0.59 10.89 -16.45
C GLU A 197 -0.35 9.59 -17.23
N TYR A 198 -1.11 9.39 -18.29
CA TYR A 198 -1.00 8.19 -19.11
C TYR A 198 0.03 8.41 -20.22
N SER A 199 1.12 7.67 -20.14
CA SER A 199 2.05 7.54 -21.28
C SER A 199 1.82 6.18 -21.92
N PRO A 200 1.28 6.14 -23.15
CA PRO A 200 1.12 4.89 -23.89
C PRO A 200 2.44 4.14 -23.99
N ILE A 201 2.41 2.83 -23.91
CA ILE A 201 3.59 1.99 -24.14
C ILE A 201 4.01 2.21 -25.60
N GLN A 202 5.18 2.82 -25.82
CA GLN A 202 5.76 2.97 -27.15
C GLN A 202 6.55 1.70 -27.47
N VAL A 203 5.91 0.72 -28.08
CA VAL A 203 6.57 -0.48 -28.58
C VAL A 203 6.18 -0.70 -30.04
N ASP A 204 7.15 -1.04 -30.86
CA ASP A 204 7.00 -1.10 -32.33
C ASP A 204 6.17 -2.31 -32.83
N SER A 205 5.80 -3.27 -31.95
CA SER A 205 4.97 -4.40 -32.31
C SER A 205 3.94 -4.76 -31.27
N SER A 206 2.77 -5.22 -31.70
CA SER A 206 1.70 -5.68 -30.80
C SER A 206 2.15 -6.83 -29.88
N GLN A 207 3.02 -7.72 -30.38
CA GLN A 207 3.55 -8.85 -29.61
C GLN A 207 4.43 -8.39 -28.45
N LYS A 208 5.35 -7.44 -28.68
CA LYS A 208 6.20 -6.89 -27.60
C LYS A 208 5.37 -6.17 -26.54
N SER A 209 4.28 -5.50 -26.95
CA SER A 209 3.34 -4.86 -26.02
C SER A 209 2.62 -5.88 -25.15
N VAL A 210 2.19 -7.02 -25.73
CA VAL A 210 1.58 -8.13 -24.99
C VAL A 210 2.60 -8.73 -24.00
N GLU A 211 3.83 -8.99 -24.43
CA GLU A 211 4.89 -9.53 -23.57
C GLU A 211 5.20 -8.58 -22.39
N LEU A 212 5.23 -7.27 -22.64
CA LEU A 212 5.44 -6.28 -21.58
C LEU A 212 4.26 -6.26 -20.61
N LEU A 213 3.02 -6.29 -21.07
CA LEU A 213 1.85 -6.36 -20.19
C LEU A 213 1.82 -7.66 -19.38
N ASN A 214 2.18 -8.79 -20.00
CA ASN A 214 2.33 -10.07 -19.30
C ASN A 214 3.38 -9.98 -18.18
N LYS A 215 4.50 -9.31 -18.44
CA LYS A 215 5.56 -9.10 -17.47
C LYS A 215 5.13 -8.21 -16.32
N ILE A 216 4.42 -7.12 -16.59
CA ILE A 216 3.87 -6.23 -15.57
C ILE A 216 2.81 -6.95 -14.74
N ALA A 217 1.87 -7.64 -15.39
CA ALA A 217 0.78 -8.36 -14.74
C ALA A 217 1.22 -9.65 -14.03
N ASP A 218 2.44 -10.14 -14.32
CA ASP A 218 2.88 -11.46 -13.91
C ASP A 218 1.92 -12.58 -14.38
N GLY A 219 1.49 -12.49 -15.63
CA GLY A 219 0.57 -13.46 -16.21
C GLY A 219 -0.27 -12.90 -17.35
N THR A 220 -1.14 -13.76 -17.88
CA THR A 220 -1.98 -13.46 -19.06
C THR A 220 -3.44 -13.20 -18.74
N TYR A 221 -3.85 -13.26 -17.47
CA TYR A 221 -5.23 -13.15 -17.01
C TYR A 221 -5.93 -11.85 -17.42
N TRP A 222 -5.18 -10.79 -17.67
CA TRP A 222 -5.71 -9.50 -18.14
C TRP A 222 -6.34 -9.59 -19.52
N GLN A 223 -5.91 -10.55 -20.38
CA GLN A 223 -6.48 -10.76 -21.73
C GLN A 223 -7.92 -11.24 -21.64
N ASP A 224 -8.23 -12.16 -20.73
CA ASP A 224 -9.60 -12.64 -20.51
C ASP A 224 -10.50 -11.51 -19.99
N MET A 225 -9.98 -10.60 -19.19
CA MET A 225 -10.73 -9.44 -18.69
C MET A 225 -11.06 -8.47 -19.81
N VAL A 226 -10.11 -8.19 -20.70
CA VAL A 226 -10.36 -7.36 -21.89
C VAL A 226 -11.36 -8.04 -22.83
N ASN A 227 -11.29 -9.35 -23.02
CA ASN A 227 -12.24 -10.11 -23.83
C ASN A 227 -13.66 -10.06 -23.24
N ASN A 228 -13.79 -10.25 -21.92
CA ASN A 228 -15.08 -10.16 -21.22
C ASN A 228 -15.68 -8.74 -21.29
N PHE A 229 -14.84 -7.73 -21.17
CA PHE A 229 -15.22 -6.33 -21.33
C PHE A 229 -15.72 -6.06 -22.78
N ASN A 230 -14.95 -6.50 -23.77
CA ASN A 230 -15.33 -6.36 -25.19
C ASN A 230 -16.64 -7.08 -25.54
N ALA A 231 -16.92 -8.21 -24.88
CA ALA A 231 -18.17 -8.96 -25.01
C ALA A 231 -19.35 -8.35 -24.22
N GLY A 232 -19.14 -7.24 -23.48
CA GLY A 232 -20.16 -6.59 -22.66
C GLY A 232 -20.59 -7.41 -21.42
N GLN A 233 -19.80 -8.39 -21.00
CA GLN A 233 -20.06 -9.21 -19.82
C GLN A 233 -19.69 -8.52 -18.52
N ILE A 234 -18.76 -7.57 -18.58
CA ILE A 234 -18.29 -6.73 -17.47
C ILE A 234 -18.09 -5.31 -17.98
N ASP A 235 -18.28 -4.33 -17.10
CA ASP A 235 -17.93 -2.93 -17.35
C ASP A 235 -16.46 -2.63 -16.98
N GLY A 236 -16.01 -1.40 -17.25
CA GLY A 236 -14.63 -0.97 -16.99
C GLY A 236 -14.23 -1.06 -15.52
N TYR A 237 -15.17 -0.90 -14.58
CA TYR A 237 -14.94 -0.99 -13.16
C TYR A 237 -14.76 -2.42 -12.68
N GLN A 238 -15.67 -3.29 -13.11
CA GLN A 238 -15.58 -4.72 -12.81
C GLN A 238 -14.30 -5.32 -13.39
N ALA A 239 -13.88 -4.83 -14.57
CA ALA A 239 -12.62 -5.23 -15.17
C ALA A 239 -11.42 -4.80 -14.35
N GLU A 240 -11.38 -3.53 -13.89
CA GLU A 240 -10.32 -2.99 -13.04
C GLU A 240 -10.26 -3.72 -11.69
N GLU A 241 -11.38 -3.95 -11.04
CA GLU A 241 -11.45 -4.64 -9.75
C GLU A 241 -10.93 -6.08 -9.86
N ARG A 242 -11.33 -6.81 -10.91
CA ARG A 242 -10.82 -8.16 -11.18
C ARG A 242 -9.34 -8.16 -11.49
N LEU A 243 -8.87 -7.22 -12.32
CA LEU A 243 -7.46 -7.03 -12.64
C LEU A 243 -6.63 -6.83 -11.37
N SER A 244 -7.06 -5.89 -10.52
CA SER A 244 -6.35 -5.57 -9.26
C SER A 244 -6.35 -6.75 -8.29
N THR A 245 -7.45 -7.51 -8.23
CA THR A 245 -7.54 -8.73 -7.42
C THR A 245 -6.56 -9.78 -7.89
N CYS A 246 -6.48 -10.04 -9.19
CA CYS A 246 -5.51 -10.99 -9.74
C CYS A 246 -4.07 -10.50 -9.55
N TYR A 247 -3.80 -9.21 -9.73
CA TYR A 247 -2.47 -8.64 -9.50
C TYR A 247 -2.00 -8.84 -8.05
N LYS A 248 -2.88 -8.63 -7.05
CA LYS A 248 -2.59 -8.96 -5.66
C LYS A 248 -2.28 -10.44 -5.45
N GLN A 249 -3.04 -11.32 -6.08
CA GLN A 249 -2.80 -12.77 -5.99
C GLN A 249 -1.44 -13.17 -6.56
N GLN A 250 -0.96 -12.49 -7.61
CA GLN A 250 0.39 -12.72 -8.11
C GLN A 250 1.45 -12.28 -7.09
N LEU A 251 1.29 -11.11 -6.49
CA LEU A 251 2.19 -10.64 -5.43
C LEU A 251 2.18 -11.57 -4.20
N GLN A 252 1.03 -12.14 -3.84
CA GLN A 252 0.89 -13.09 -2.73
C GLN A 252 1.63 -14.43 -2.94
N LYS A 253 2.07 -14.74 -4.15
CA LYS A 253 2.95 -15.89 -4.39
C LYS A 253 4.35 -15.71 -3.81
N ARG A 254 4.78 -14.44 -3.62
CA ARG A 254 6.13 -14.06 -3.17
C ARG A 254 6.15 -13.44 -1.79
N TYR A 255 5.09 -12.74 -1.44
CA TYR A 255 4.98 -11.95 -0.23
C TYR A 255 3.81 -12.43 0.62
N THR A 256 4.03 -12.53 1.91
CA THR A 256 3.05 -13.11 2.85
C THR A 256 1.77 -12.28 2.95
N TYR A 257 1.91 -10.95 3.03
CA TYR A 257 0.79 -10.05 3.21
C TYR A 257 0.77 -9.01 2.09
N VAL A 258 -0.38 -8.86 1.44
CA VAL A 258 -0.61 -7.88 0.40
C VAL A 258 -1.92 -7.16 0.70
N LEU A 259 -1.83 -5.84 0.89
CA LEU A 259 -2.96 -4.95 1.09
C LEU A 259 -3.08 -4.00 -0.09
N ASP A 260 -4.29 -3.54 -0.39
CA ASP A 260 -4.51 -2.46 -1.34
C ASP A 260 -5.51 -1.43 -0.82
N MET A 261 -5.27 -0.18 -1.18
CA MET A 261 -6.15 0.95 -0.93
C MET A 261 -6.46 1.61 -2.28
N PRO A 262 -7.72 1.60 -2.73
CA PRO A 262 -8.12 2.35 -3.91
C PRO A 262 -8.08 3.85 -3.59
N ILE A 263 -7.52 4.66 -4.50
CA ILE A 263 -7.54 6.13 -4.41
C ILE A 263 -8.64 6.66 -5.30
N GLN A 264 -9.71 7.14 -4.68
CA GLN A 264 -10.83 7.81 -5.31
C GLN A 264 -10.72 9.32 -5.06
N ILE A 265 -10.92 10.14 -6.09
CA ILE A 265 -10.73 11.59 -6.01
C ILE A 265 -12.05 12.34 -5.92
N LYS A 266 -13.13 11.81 -6.53
CA LYS A 266 -14.46 12.41 -6.55
C LYS A 266 -15.52 11.37 -6.22
N LYS A 267 -16.65 11.80 -5.65
CA LYS A 267 -17.77 10.91 -5.27
C LYS A 267 -18.32 10.07 -6.44
N THR A 268 -18.28 10.62 -7.64
CA THR A 268 -18.78 9.98 -8.87
C THR A 268 -17.72 9.22 -9.63
N ASN A 269 -16.44 9.36 -9.24
CA ASN A 269 -15.33 8.73 -9.93
C ASN A 269 -14.92 7.44 -9.20
N HIS A 270 -14.52 6.48 -9.97
CA HIS A 270 -13.93 5.25 -9.46
C HIS A 270 -12.43 5.41 -9.18
N PRO A 271 -11.80 4.46 -8.47
CA PRO A 271 -10.40 4.55 -8.11
C PRO A 271 -9.52 4.72 -9.35
N LYS A 272 -8.68 5.76 -9.37
CA LYS A 272 -7.71 5.99 -10.44
C LYS A 272 -6.45 5.14 -10.27
N TYR A 273 -6.04 4.98 -9.02
CA TYR A 273 -4.84 4.25 -8.60
C TYR A 273 -5.19 3.34 -7.45
N ARG A 274 -4.34 2.34 -7.26
CA ARG A 274 -4.32 1.55 -6.02
C ARG A 274 -2.95 1.66 -5.38
N LEU A 275 -2.92 2.04 -4.12
CA LEU A 275 -1.73 1.87 -3.31
C LEU A 275 -1.69 0.44 -2.81
N ILE A 276 -0.70 -0.31 -3.25
CA ILE A 276 -0.52 -1.72 -2.88
C ILE A 276 0.68 -1.79 -1.93
N HIS A 277 0.44 -2.31 -0.73
CA HIS A 277 1.49 -2.59 0.23
C HIS A 277 1.76 -4.08 0.31
N VAL A 278 3.02 -4.45 0.29
CA VAL A 278 3.47 -5.82 0.49
C VAL A 278 4.46 -5.90 1.62
N CYS A 279 4.36 -6.94 2.45
CA CYS A 279 5.32 -7.21 3.52
C CYS A 279 5.29 -8.70 3.91
N ASN A 280 6.29 -9.12 4.71
CA ASN A 280 6.39 -10.49 5.18
C ASN A 280 6.19 -10.63 6.71
N HIS A 281 5.87 -9.52 7.39
CA HIS A 281 5.66 -9.50 8.83
C HIS A 281 4.28 -8.95 9.19
N GLU A 282 3.57 -9.62 10.10
CA GLU A 282 2.21 -9.24 10.53
C GLU A 282 2.12 -7.83 11.08
N ASP A 283 3.11 -7.37 11.84
CA ASP A 283 3.12 -6.02 12.41
C ASP A 283 3.16 -4.93 11.34
N GLY A 284 3.91 -5.14 10.24
CA GLY A 284 3.95 -4.23 9.09
C GLY A 284 2.58 -4.20 8.40
N CYS A 285 1.98 -5.38 8.18
CA CYS A 285 0.65 -5.50 7.61
C CYS A 285 -0.40 -4.75 8.43
N LEU A 286 -0.45 -4.98 9.75
CA LEU A 286 -1.42 -4.34 10.64
C LEU A 286 -1.23 -2.84 10.75
N LEU A 287 0.01 -2.38 10.81
CA LEU A 287 0.33 -0.96 10.84
C LEU A 287 -0.15 -0.26 9.56
N MET A 288 0.12 -0.86 8.39
CA MET A 288 -0.34 -0.32 7.12
C MET A 288 -1.87 -0.39 6.99
N ALA A 289 -2.50 -1.49 7.39
CA ALA A 289 -3.96 -1.61 7.33
C ALA A 289 -4.66 -0.48 8.09
N GLN A 290 -4.20 -0.18 9.32
CA GLN A 290 -4.75 0.95 10.10
C GLN A 290 -4.50 2.30 9.45
N ASN A 291 -3.32 2.50 8.86
CA ASN A 291 -2.98 3.73 8.15
C ASN A 291 -3.87 3.90 6.91
N MET A 292 -4.03 2.85 6.10
CA MET A 292 -4.87 2.87 4.90
C MET A 292 -6.34 3.13 5.25
N LEU A 293 -6.90 2.46 6.26
CA LEU A 293 -8.28 2.70 6.73
C LEU A 293 -8.48 4.16 7.14
N LYS A 294 -7.58 4.71 7.96
CA LYS A 294 -7.65 6.11 8.37
C LYS A 294 -7.59 7.08 7.19
N ARG A 295 -6.74 6.80 6.20
CA ARG A 295 -6.66 7.65 4.99
C ARG A 295 -7.89 7.50 4.10
N THR A 296 -8.48 6.31 4.02
CA THR A 296 -9.75 6.09 3.31
C THR A 296 -10.87 6.92 3.93
N ASP A 297 -11.00 6.93 5.26
CA ASP A 297 -12.01 7.74 5.95
C ASP A 297 -11.80 9.25 5.72
N GLU A 298 -10.55 9.72 5.77
CA GLU A 298 -10.23 11.12 5.47
C GLU A 298 -10.55 11.49 4.02
N LEU A 299 -10.32 10.58 3.07
CA LEU A 299 -10.70 10.76 1.67
C LEU A 299 -12.21 10.89 1.50
N VAL A 300 -12.96 9.97 2.09
CA VAL A 300 -14.43 10.00 2.05
C VAL A 300 -14.96 11.30 2.65
N LEU A 301 -14.42 11.74 3.79
CA LEU A 301 -14.80 13.00 4.41
C LEU A 301 -14.48 14.23 3.53
N ASN A 302 -13.34 14.24 2.85
CA ASN A 302 -12.96 15.34 1.96
C ASN A 302 -13.87 15.39 0.73
N ILE A 303 -14.13 14.25 0.09
CA ILE A 303 -15.05 14.13 -1.05
C ILE A 303 -16.47 14.58 -0.66
N GLN A 304 -16.91 14.24 0.55
CA GLN A 304 -18.20 14.67 1.06
C GLN A 304 -18.24 16.18 1.28
N ARG A 305 -17.21 16.80 1.84
CA ARG A 305 -17.13 18.25 2.08
C ARG A 305 -17.17 19.07 0.79
N GLU A 306 -16.57 18.60 -0.28
CA GLU A 306 -16.65 19.25 -1.60
C GLU A 306 -18.04 19.18 -2.23
N GLY A 307 -18.89 18.25 -1.80
CA GLY A 307 -20.23 17.98 -2.34
C GLY A 307 -21.40 18.65 -1.60
N GLN A 308 -21.22 19.70 -0.77
CA GLN A 308 -22.22 20.35 0.11
C GLN A 308 -23.03 19.35 0.96
N MET A 309 -22.71 19.30 2.26
CA MET A 309 -23.24 18.31 3.21
C MET A 309 -24.46 18.79 4.01
N SER A 310 -25.36 17.83 4.30
CA SER A 310 -26.32 17.86 5.40
C SER A 310 -25.63 17.49 6.73
N ILE A 311 -26.02 18.17 7.81
CA ILE A 311 -25.52 17.96 9.19
C ILE A 311 -25.71 16.50 9.69
N PHE A 312 -26.58 15.71 9.09
CA PHE A 312 -26.88 14.33 9.47
C PHE A 312 -25.80 13.32 9.07
N ASP A 313 -24.96 13.65 8.08
CA ASP A 313 -23.87 12.74 7.64
C ASP A 313 -22.65 12.77 8.57
N PHE A 314 -22.62 13.69 9.54
CA PHE A 314 -21.50 13.91 10.45
C PHE A 314 -21.46 12.94 11.66
N MET A 315 -22.53 12.17 11.88
CA MET A 315 -22.69 11.37 13.12
C MET A 315 -22.45 9.87 12.98
N SER A 316 -21.97 9.39 11.86
CA SER A 316 -21.64 7.96 11.71
C SER A 316 -20.14 7.69 11.67
N ASP A 317 -19.57 7.27 12.79
CA ASP A 317 -18.25 6.61 12.90
C ASP A 317 -18.26 5.26 12.17
N VAL A 318 -18.26 5.29 10.84
CA VAL A 318 -18.45 4.04 10.10
C VAL A 318 -17.45 3.94 8.95
N SER A 319 -16.63 2.92 9.03
CA SER A 319 -15.77 2.50 7.92
C SER A 319 -16.62 2.01 6.74
N THR A 320 -16.36 2.53 5.55
CA THR A 320 -16.98 2.07 4.31
C THR A 320 -16.05 1.09 3.59
N ASP A 321 -16.59 0.01 3.03
CA ASP A 321 -15.84 -0.85 2.12
C ASP A 321 -15.63 -0.14 0.76
N SER A 322 -14.81 -0.75 -0.10
CA SER A 322 -14.49 -0.23 -1.44
C SER A 322 -15.72 -0.03 -2.36
N SER A 323 -16.89 -0.57 -1.94
CA SER A 323 -18.17 -0.41 -2.67
C SER A 323 -19.04 0.72 -2.12
N GLY A 324 -18.55 1.49 -1.12
CA GLY A 324 -19.32 2.54 -0.45
C GLY A 324 -20.38 2.02 0.52
N LYS A 325 -20.43 0.73 0.79
CA LYS A 325 -21.29 0.14 1.80
C LYS A 325 -20.64 0.21 3.17
N GLN A 326 -21.45 0.58 4.14
CA GLN A 326 -21.10 0.61 5.54
C GLN A 326 -20.83 -0.81 6.04
N THR A 327 -19.58 -1.16 6.36
CA THR A 327 -19.23 -2.45 6.93
C THR A 327 -19.68 -2.50 8.40
N THR A 328 -20.49 -3.47 8.75
CA THR A 328 -20.96 -3.68 10.12
C THR A 328 -20.11 -4.72 10.85
N ILE A 329 -20.15 -4.71 12.20
CA ILE A 329 -19.52 -5.74 13.02
C ILE A 329 -20.06 -7.15 12.65
N TYR A 330 -21.33 -7.24 12.25
CA TYR A 330 -21.94 -8.49 11.79
C TYR A 330 -21.24 -9.02 10.52
N ASP A 331 -20.94 -8.16 9.55
CA ASP A 331 -20.24 -8.55 8.32
C ASP A 331 -18.83 -9.04 8.62
N VAL A 332 -18.13 -8.35 9.51
CA VAL A 332 -16.78 -8.73 9.96
C VAL A 332 -16.84 -10.09 10.68
N LYS A 333 -17.79 -10.27 11.61
CA LYS A 333 -17.99 -11.51 12.34
C LYS A 333 -18.28 -12.69 11.41
N LYS A 334 -19.17 -12.50 10.43
CA LYS A 334 -19.51 -13.52 9.42
C LYS A 334 -18.27 -13.94 8.60
N LYS A 335 -17.47 -12.98 8.13
CA LYS A 335 -16.23 -13.27 7.40
C LYS A 335 -15.19 -13.94 8.29
N MET A 336 -15.03 -13.50 9.53
CA MET A 336 -14.11 -14.10 10.50
C MET A 336 -14.53 -15.55 10.84
N CYS A 337 -15.81 -15.79 11.04
CA CYS A 337 -16.35 -17.15 11.25
C CYS A 337 -16.02 -18.06 10.06
N SER A 338 -16.30 -17.59 8.82
CA SER A 338 -15.97 -18.32 7.60
C SER A 338 -14.46 -18.59 7.45
N TYR A 339 -13.62 -17.63 7.84
CA TYR A 339 -12.16 -17.79 7.82
C TYR A 339 -11.72 -18.87 8.80
N LEU A 340 -12.21 -18.80 10.05
CA LEU A 340 -11.84 -19.72 11.12
C LEU A 340 -12.42 -21.14 10.94
N GLN A 341 -13.50 -21.32 10.15
CA GLN A 341 -14.05 -22.65 9.86
C GLN A 341 -13.01 -23.60 9.25
N ASN A 342 -12.10 -23.07 8.45
CA ASN A 342 -11.05 -23.84 7.78
C ASN A 342 -9.71 -23.81 8.53
N TYR A 343 -9.64 -23.08 9.66
CA TYR A 343 -8.40 -22.95 10.42
C TYR A 343 -8.23 -24.13 11.36
N LYS A 344 -7.05 -24.77 11.31
CA LYS A 344 -6.70 -25.88 12.20
C LYS A 344 -5.64 -25.43 13.20
N GLY A 345 -5.89 -25.64 14.49
CA GLY A 345 -4.93 -25.37 15.56
C GLY A 345 -5.09 -24.00 16.20
N GLU A 346 -3.98 -23.47 16.67
CA GLU A 346 -3.87 -22.21 17.40
C GLU A 346 -3.15 -21.17 16.54
N VAL A 347 -3.52 -19.90 16.69
CA VAL A 347 -2.88 -18.80 15.99
C VAL A 347 -2.75 -17.57 16.90
N HIS A 348 -1.62 -16.88 16.80
CA HIS A 348 -1.43 -15.59 17.43
C HIS A 348 -2.35 -14.53 16.83
N LEU A 349 -2.84 -13.61 17.66
CA LEU A 349 -3.80 -12.60 17.27
C LEU A 349 -3.28 -11.74 16.10
N ASN A 350 -2.07 -11.20 16.19
CA ASN A 350 -1.51 -10.34 15.14
C ASN A 350 -1.43 -11.07 13.80
N LYS A 351 -0.99 -12.33 13.82
CA LYS A 351 -0.94 -13.17 12.61
C LYS A 351 -2.33 -13.40 12.04
N LEU A 352 -3.31 -13.77 12.87
CA LEU A 352 -4.70 -13.97 12.44
C LEU A 352 -5.28 -12.72 11.79
N LEU A 353 -5.09 -11.55 12.41
CA LEU A 353 -5.57 -10.28 11.89
C LEU A 353 -4.91 -9.93 10.54
N ALA A 354 -3.59 -10.12 10.42
CA ALA A 354 -2.87 -9.83 9.19
C ALA A 354 -3.31 -10.75 8.04
N GLU A 355 -3.47 -12.05 8.29
CA GLU A 355 -4.01 -13.02 7.33
C GLU A 355 -5.45 -12.68 6.93
N PHE A 356 -6.27 -12.24 7.88
CA PHE A 356 -7.65 -11.83 7.65
C PHE A 356 -7.72 -10.61 6.73
N TYR A 357 -6.93 -9.55 6.97
CA TYR A 357 -6.85 -8.39 6.09
C TYR A 357 -6.27 -8.75 4.72
N GLY A 358 -5.25 -9.60 4.65
CA GLY A 358 -4.69 -10.08 3.39
C GLY A 358 -5.73 -10.80 2.51
N ARG A 359 -6.68 -11.53 3.15
CA ARG A 359 -7.72 -12.28 2.44
C ARG A 359 -8.95 -11.45 2.08
N TYR A 360 -9.44 -10.62 3.02
CA TYR A 360 -10.72 -9.91 2.86
C TYR A 360 -10.57 -8.42 2.58
N GLY A 361 -9.34 -7.90 2.55
CA GLY A 361 -9.06 -6.47 2.37
C GLY A 361 -9.35 -5.65 3.64
N LEU A 362 -9.43 -4.34 3.46
CA LEU A 362 -9.59 -3.36 4.53
C LEU A 362 -11.07 -3.21 4.92
N ILE A 363 -11.63 -4.20 5.60
CA ILE A 363 -13.06 -4.29 5.91
C ILE A 363 -13.47 -3.69 7.26
N GLY A 364 -12.57 -3.08 7.99
CA GLY A 364 -12.84 -2.43 9.27
C GLY A 364 -11.59 -2.30 10.11
N TYR A 365 -11.65 -1.40 11.10
CA TYR A 365 -10.54 -1.20 12.03
C TYR A 365 -10.28 -2.42 12.91
N ILE A 366 -9.05 -2.55 13.41
CA ILE A 366 -8.64 -3.66 14.31
C ILE A 366 -9.59 -3.78 15.50
N ASN A 367 -10.08 -2.67 16.06
CA ASN A 367 -11.02 -2.71 17.18
C ASN A 367 -12.32 -3.43 16.81
N MET A 368 -12.89 -3.15 15.64
CA MET A 368 -14.10 -3.84 15.14
C MET A 368 -13.84 -5.33 14.94
N VAL A 369 -12.67 -5.70 14.39
CA VAL A 369 -12.30 -7.12 14.21
C VAL A 369 -12.10 -7.80 15.58
N ASN A 370 -11.48 -7.11 16.54
CA ASN A 370 -11.33 -7.62 17.91
C ASN A 370 -12.67 -7.79 18.62
N ASP A 371 -13.63 -6.89 18.39
CA ASP A 371 -14.97 -7.03 18.97
C ASP A 371 -15.73 -8.17 18.34
N ALA A 372 -15.60 -8.40 17.03
CA ALA A 372 -16.14 -9.58 16.37
C ALA A 372 -15.55 -10.89 16.94
N LEU A 373 -14.25 -10.93 17.25
CA LEU A 373 -13.60 -12.07 17.91
C LEU A 373 -14.14 -12.30 19.33
N LYS A 374 -14.37 -11.23 20.12
CA LYS A 374 -14.98 -11.36 21.46
C LYS A 374 -16.41 -11.89 21.40
N GLU A 375 -17.19 -11.49 20.38
CA GLU A 375 -18.51 -12.06 20.16
C GLU A 375 -18.45 -13.54 19.80
N LEU A 376 -17.50 -13.96 18.95
CA LEU A 376 -17.28 -15.37 18.63
C LEU A 376 -16.81 -16.19 19.85
N GLU A 377 -16.05 -15.58 20.78
CA GLU A 377 -15.71 -16.19 22.07
C GLU A 377 -16.96 -16.37 22.95
N ALA A 378 -17.82 -15.35 23.03
CA ALA A 378 -19.07 -15.42 23.78
C ALA A 378 -20.05 -16.44 23.22
N ASP A 379 -20.07 -16.62 21.89
CA ASP A 379 -20.90 -17.67 21.23
C ASP A 379 -20.32 -19.10 21.39
N GLY A 380 -19.13 -19.22 22.01
CA GLY A 380 -18.47 -20.53 22.18
C GLY A 380 -17.85 -21.10 20.90
N PHE A 381 -17.67 -20.29 19.87
CA PHE A 381 -17.05 -20.70 18.59
C PHE A 381 -15.55 -20.77 18.67
N ILE A 382 -14.93 -19.86 19.44
CA ILE A 382 -13.49 -19.80 19.70
C ILE A 382 -13.18 -19.66 21.19
N GLN A 383 -11.95 -19.98 21.56
CA GLN A 383 -11.34 -19.65 22.84
C GLN A 383 -10.22 -18.64 22.63
N ILE A 384 -10.19 -17.58 23.46
CA ILE A 384 -9.13 -16.58 23.44
C ILE A 384 -8.25 -16.77 24.69
N CYS A 385 -7.05 -17.30 24.49
CA CYS A 385 -6.06 -17.50 25.53
C CYS A 385 -5.14 -16.30 25.65
N ARG A 386 -5.11 -15.63 26.80
CA ARG A 386 -4.32 -14.42 27.06
C ARG A 386 -3.18 -14.71 28.03
N GLN A 387 -1.98 -14.16 27.78
CA GLN A 387 -0.85 -14.24 28.67
C GLN A 387 -0.31 -12.82 28.91
N PRO A 388 -0.27 -12.35 30.20
CA PRO A 388 -0.78 -13.01 31.40
C PRO A 388 -2.31 -13.13 31.42
N GLN A 389 -2.85 -14.16 32.10
CA GLN A 389 -4.30 -14.37 32.21
C GLN A 389 -4.93 -13.46 33.26
N PHE A 390 -4.20 -13.17 34.33
CA PHE A 390 -4.69 -12.40 35.47
C PHE A 390 -3.81 -11.19 35.74
N SER A 391 -4.42 -10.13 36.25
CA SER A 391 -3.73 -8.94 36.72
C SER A 391 -2.95 -9.24 37.99
N GLU A 392 -1.67 -8.90 38.01
CA GLU A 392 -0.81 -9.01 39.21
C GLU A 392 -1.29 -8.11 40.36
N LYS A 393 -2.00 -7.02 40.07
CA LYS A 393 -2.47 -6.04 41.07
C LYS A 393 -3.70 -6.48 41.85
N ASN A 394 -4.65 -7.17 41.20
CA ASN A 394 -5.96 -7.46 41.78
C ASN A 394 -6.49 -8.86 41.47
N GLY A 395 -5.71 -9.71 40.81
CA GLY A 395 -6.10 -11.09 40.48
C GLY A 395 -7.25 -11.21 39.51
N GLN A 396 -7.73 -10.11 38.90
CA GLN A 396 -8.86 -10.15 37.95
C GLN A 396 -8.41 -10.66 36.57
N PRO A 397 -9.28 -11.41 35.87
CA PRO A 397 -9.01 -11.84 34.50
C PRO A 397 -8.78 -10.66 33.55
N LEU A 398 -7.71 -10.73 32.77
CA LEU A 398 -7.37 -9.71 31.77
C LEU A 398 -8.12 -9.97 30.45
N ARG A 399 -8.63 -8.90 29.83
CA ARG A 399 -9.44 -8.95 28.59
C ARG A 399 -8.80 -8.20 27.42
N PHE A 400 -7.48 -8.03 27.44
CA PHE A 400 -6.80 -7.32 26.34
C PHE A 400 -6.89 -8.11 25.01
N MET A 401 -6.85 -7.37 23.91
CA MET A 401 -6.83 -7.85 22.52
C MET A 401 -5.68 -7.16 21.77
N GLU A 402 -4.48 -7.29 22.30
CA GLU A 402 -3.26 -6.75 21.70
C GLU A 402 -2.04 -7.55 22.13
N GLU A 403 -1.09 -7.75 21.23
CA GLU A 403 0.20 -8.40 21.51
C GLU A 403 1.30 -7.33 21.60
N LYS A 404 1.45 -6.74 22.78
CA LYS A 404 2.40 -5.65 23.05
C LYS A 404 2.92 -5.73 24.47
N GLY A 405 4.20 -5.39 24.66
CA GLY A 405 4.77 -5.28 26.02
C GLY A 405 4.78 -6.61 26.78
N GLY A 406 5.11 -7.72 26.13
CA GLY A 406 5.12 -9.06 26.74
C GLY A 406 3.75 -9.74 26.82
N ARG A 407 2.71 -9.12 26.29
CA ARG A 407 1.38 -9.74 26.16
C ARG A 407 1.31 -10.64 24.94
N SER A 408 0.67 -11.80 25.09
CA SER A 408 0.35 -12.71 23.99
C SER A 408 -1.13 -13.06 23.99
N VAL A 409 -1.72 -13.16 22.82
CA VAL A 409 -3.13 -13.55 22.62
C VAL A 409 -3.18 -14.63 21.56
N ILE A 410 -3.63 -15.82 21.98
CA ILE A 410 -3.76 -16.99 21.10
C ILE A 410 -5.24 -17.30 20.90
N ILE A 411 -5.64 -17.44 19.66
CA ILE A 411 -6.98 -17.81 19.25
C ILE A 411 -6.99 -19.30 18.89
N ARG A 412 -7.92 -20.03 19.49
CA ARG A 412 -8.16 -21.45 19.23
C ARG A 412 -9.61 -21.65 18.82
N ARG A 413 -9.87 -22.32 17.71
CA ARG A 413 -11.21 -22.75 17.35
C ARG A 413 -11.65 -23.90 18.27
N LEU A 414 -12.84 -23.78 18.85
CA LEU A 414 -13.48 -24.89 19.57
C LEU A 414 -14.14 -25.81 18.52
N GLN A 415 -13.83 -27.09 18.60
CA GLN A 415 -14.53 -28.11 17.79
C GLN A 415 -15.93 -28.27 18.38
N SER A 416 -16.95 -28.04 17.56
CA SER A 416 -18.32 -28.40 17.88
C SER A 416 -18.54 -29.89 17.69
#